data_0e997e38e1e30bc470b19176934d84dd
#
_entry.id   0e997e38e1e30bc470b19176934d84dd
#
_cell.length_a   1.000
_cell.length_b   1.000
_cell.length_c   1.000
_cell.angle_alpha   90.00
_cell.angle_beta   90.00
_cell.angle_gamma   90.00
#
_symmetry.space_group_name_H-M   'P 1'
#
loop_
_entity.id
_entity.type
_entity.pdbx_description
1 polymer ?
#
loop_
_entity_poly.entity_id
_entity_poly.type
_entity_poly.pdbx_seq_one_letter_code
_entity_poly.pdbx_strand_id
1 'polypeptide(L)'
;MLRTVATQLLRAAVLCAALCTSFLAAPAAFAHLMPAGQGSLRMAGDSVFVVISVPVQVLSGFDADGDRLLSLAELNQHRDALNQQVSQLLDLRDAGQPGELLFADLIIPHLHDPDAKPATGQIVVMRTYRWGAPVQSLTLDARLFNGDTPALMLRAVQGERSEVVALSAARSEHRFFAGPLATFQRFVLLGAEHILAGFDHLLFLLTV
;
A
#
# COMPACT_ATOMS: atom_id res chain seq x y z
N MET A 1 -42.51 35.00 -34.05
CA MET A 1 -41.23 34.31 -34.24
C MET A 1 -40.07 34.94 -33.45
N LEU A 2 -39.85 36.29 -33.49
CA LEU A 2 -38.72 36.90 -32.77
C LEU A 2 -38.74 36.68 -31.24
N ARG A 3 -39.90 36.72 -30.57
CA ARG A 3 -40.02 36.51 -29.11
C ARG A 3 -39.65 35.10 -28.66
N THR A 4 -39.94 34.07 -29.49
CA THR A 4 -39.60 32.66 -29.18
C THR A 4 -38.11 32.42 -29.32
N VAL A 5 -37.44 33.03 -30.28
CA VAL A 5 -35.96 32.88 -30.45
C VAL A 5 -35.24 33.59 -29.29
N ALA A 6 -35.69 34.77 -28.88
CA ALA A 6 -35.08 35.50 -27.76
C ALA A 6 -35.19 34.73 -26.43
N THR A 7 -36.34 34.09 -26.17
CA THR A 7 -36.52 33.27 -24.96
C THR A 7 -35.66 31.98 -24.99
N GLN A 8 -35.44 31.37 -26.14
CA GLN A 8 -34.55 30.21 -26.28
C GLN A 8 -33.07 30.58 -26.05
N LEU A 9 -32.65 31.73 -26.60
CA LEU A 9 -31.27 32.23 -26.38
C LEU A 9 -31.01 32.59 -24.91
N LEU A 10 -31.99 33.22 -24.26
CA LEU A 10 -31.86 33.52 -22.83
C LEU A 10 -31.77 32.25 -21.96
N ARG A 11 -32.56 31.21 -22.26
CA ARG A 11 -32.48 29.91 -21.56
C ARG A 11 -31.15 29.22 -21.77
N ALA A 12 -30.63 29.24 -22.99
CA ALA A 12 -29.32 28.67 -23.29
C ALA A 12 -28.18 29.43 -22.54
N ALA A 13 -28.26 30.75 -22.51
CA ALA A 13 -27.27 31.56 -21.77
C ALA A 13 -27.31 31.30 -20.25
N VAL A 14 -28.50 31.16 -19.66
CA VAL A 14 -28.67 30.84 -18.23
C VAL A 14 -28.15 29.43 -17.93
N LEU A 15 -28.42 28.45 -18.80
CA LEU A 15 -27.90 27.09 -18.66
C LEU A 15 -26.37 27.06 -18.76
N CYS A 16 -25.78 27.77 -19.71
CA CYS A 16 -24.32 27.87 -19.84
C CYS A 16 -23.69 28.56 -18.62
N ALA A 17 -24.29 29.63 -18.11
CA ALA A 17 -23.84 30.33 -16.90
C ALA A 17 -23.91 29.41 -15.66
N ALA A 18 -25.00 28.66 -15.51
CA ALA A 18 -25.14 27.68 -14.41
C ALA A 18 -24.13 26.52 -14.49
N LEU A 19 -23.83 26.02 -15.69
CA LEU A 19 -22.77 25.03 -15.90
C LEU A 19 -21.38 25.59 -15.59
N CYS A 20 -21.06 26.80 -16.03
CA CYS A 20 -19.78 27.43 -15.72
C CYS A 20 -19.60 27.71 -14.23
N THR A 21 -20.65 28.12 -13.50
CA THR A 21 -20.58 28.32 -12.04
C THR A 21 -20.40 26.98 -11.28
N SER A 22 -20.96 25.87 -11.78
CA SER A 22 -20.77 24.55 -11.19
C SER A 22 -19.32 24.05 -11.32
N PHE A 23 -18.63 24.37 -12.41
CA PHE A 23 -17.20 24.06 -12.59
C PHE A 23 -16.28 24.90 -11.67
N LEU A 24 -16.65 26.15 -11.39
CA LEU A 24 -15.89 27.03 -10.50
C LEU A 24 -16.07 26.68 -9.01
N ALA A 25 -17.15 25.99 -8.66
CA ALA A 25 -17.45 25.55 -7.30
C ALA A 25 -16.96 24.12 -6.99
N ALA A 26 -16.26 23.47 -7.93
CA ALA A 26 -15.67 22.14 -7.67
C ALA A 26 -14.64 22.28 -6.54
N PRO A 27 -14.79 21.56 -5.41
CA PRO A 27 -13.77 21.57 -4.37
C PRO A 27 -12.46 21.07 -4.99
N ALA A 28 -11.35 21.74 -4.65
CA ALA A 28 -10.04 21.27 -5.04
C ALA A 28 -9.89 19.82 -4.57
N ALA A 29 -9.80 18.89 -5.50
CA ALA A 29 -9.51 17.51 -5.18
C ALA A 29 -8.06 17.46 -4.68
N PHE A 30 -7.88 17.53 -3.37
CA PHE A 30 -6.59 17.22 -2.76
C PHE A 30 -6.33 15.74 -3.02
N ALA A 31 -5.32 15.44 -3.82
CA ALA A 31 -4.78 14.09 -3.93
C ALA A 31 -4.25 13.71 -2.54
N HIS A 32 -5.04 12.94 -1.78
CA HIS A 32 -4.60 12.46 -0.49
C HIS A 32 -3.38 11.57 -0.72
N LEU A 33 -2.28 11.95 -0.09
CA LEU A 33 -1.11 11.10 0.00
C LEU A 33 -1.48 9.78 0.66
N MET A 34 -0.79 8.72 0.23
CA MET A 34 -0.95 7.40 0.84
C MET A 34 -0.68 7.50 2.35
N PRO A 35 -1.66 7.18 3.22
CA PRO A 35 -1.43 7.17 4.65
C PRO A 35 -0.29 6.24 5.07
N ALA A 36 0.34 6.52 6.21
CA ALA A 36 1.34 5.62 6.78
C ALA A 36 0.77 4.22 7.01
N GLY A 37 1.57 3.19 6.78
CA GLY A 37 1.12 1.80 6.90
C GLY A 37 0.23 1.33 5.75
N GLN A 38 0.27 1.99 4.60
CA GLN A 38 -0.38 1.51 3.38
C GLN A 38 0.63 1.25 2.27
N GLY A 39 0.31 0.33 1.36
CA GLY A 39 1.16 0.05 0.23
C GLY A 39 0.46 -0.72 -0.89
N SER A 40 1.15 -0.81 -2.02
CA SER A 40 0.74 -1.58 -3.17
C SER A 40 1.90 -2.37 -3.75
N LEU A 41 1.57 -3.57 -4.26
CA LEU A 41 2.46 -4.40 -5.03
C LEU A 41 1.82 -4.67 -6.39
N ARG A 42 2.56 -4.49 -7.46
CA ARG A 42 2.13 -4.83 -8.81
C ARG A 42 3.07 -5.85 -9.42
N MET A 43 2.57 -7.03 -9.70
CA MET A 43 3.29 -8.08 -10.41
C MET A 43 3.05 -7.94 -11.91
N ALA A 44 4.14 -7.84 -12.68
CA ALA A 44 4.10 -7.70 -14.13
C ALA A 44 5.22 -8.54 -14.76
N GLY A 45 4.87 -9.70 -15.32
CA GLY A 45 5.84 -10.64 -15.87
C GLY A 45 6.80 -11.16 -14.80
N ASP A 46 8.08 -10.91 -15.00
CA ASP A 46 9.18 -11.29 -14.10
C ASP A 46 9.48 -10.25 -13.01
N SER A 47 8.71 -9.18 -12.95
CA SER A 47 9.01 -8.03 -12.10
C SER A 47 7.89 -7.70 -11.12
N VAL A 48 8.26 -7.17 -9.96
CA VAL A 48 7.34 -6.68 -8.92
C VAL A 48 7.69 -5.25 -8.57
N PHE A 49 6.71 -4.37 -8.71
CA PHE A 49 6.78 -2.97 -8.29
C PHE A 49 6.13 -2.83 -6.91
N VAL A 50 6.86 -2.22 -5.99
CA VAL A 50 6.45 -2.04 -4.59
C VAL A 50 6.44 -0.55 -4.28
N VAL A 51 5.32 -0.08 -3.72
CA VAL A 51 5.19 1.28 -3.18
C VAL A 51 4.58 1.16 -1.79
N ILE A 52 5.29 1.60 -0.76
CA ILE A 52 4.84 1.50 0.64
C ILE A 52 5.11 2.82 1.34
N SER A 53 4.10 3.33 2.04
CA SER A 53 4.25 4.47 2.96
C SER A 53 4.66 3.96 4.33
N VAL A 54 5.88 4.29 4.75
CA VAL A 54 6.53 3.80 5.97
C VAL A 54 6.61 4.93 6.98
N PRO A 55 6.15 4.73 8.23
CA PRO A 55 6.36 5.71 9.30
C PRO A 55 7.85 5.88 9.59
N VAL A 56 8.30 7.12 9.75
CA VAL A 56 9.72 7.42 10.07
C VAL A 56 10.15 6.73 11.37
N GLN A 57 9.26 6.61 12.34
CA GLN A 57 9.54 6.00 13.64
C GLN A 57 9.84 4.49 13.58
N VAL A 58 9.57 3.83 12.45
CA VAL A 58 9.99 2.43 12.20
C VAL A 58 11.48 2.36 11.84
N LEU A 59 12.01 3.46 11.31
CA LEU A 59 13.40 3.61 10.88
C LEU A 59 14.16 4.33 11.99
N SER A 60 15.19 3.69 12.55
CA SER A 60 15.93 4.22 13.71
C SER A 60 17.26 4.87 13.30
N GLY A 61 17.62 5.96 13.99
CA GLY A 61 18.94 6.58 13.88
C GLY A 61 19.08 7.62 12.77
N PHE A 62 17.97 8.15 12.24
CA PHE A 62 17.98 9.11 11.13
C PHE A 62 17.35 10.47 11.46
N ASP A 63 16.62 10.55 12.55
CA ASP A 63 16.08 11.77 13.15
C ASP A 63 17.18 12.35 14.07
N ALA A 64 17.91 13.33 13.56
CA ALA A 64 19.08 13.88 14.26
C ALA A 64 18.73 14.95 15.31
N ASP A 65 17.62 15.66 15.11
CA ASP A 65 17.15 16.72 16.01
C ASP A 65 16.09 16.25 17.02
N GLY A 66 15.60 15.02 16.88
CA GLY A 66 14.67 14.39 17.83
C GLY A 66 13.23 14.87 17.69
N ASP A 67 12.86 15.47 16.56
CA ASP A 67 11.51 15.99 16.32
C ASP A 67 10.50 14.92 15.85
N ARG A 68 10.96 13.67 15.64
CA ARG A 68 10.24 12.49 15.13
C ARG A 68 9.80 12.61 13.68
N LEU A 69 10.36 13.54 12.96
CA LEU A 69 10.15 13.71 11.53
C LEU A 69 11.45 13.40 10.78
N LEU A 70 11.37 13.34 9.47
CA LEU A 70 12.53 13.23 8.60
C LEU A 70 12.53 14.43 7.65
N SER A 71 13.53 15.26 7.78
CA SER A 71 13.76 16.38 6.88
C SER A 71 14.40 15.91 5.57
N LEU A 72 14.33 16.74 4.53
CA LEU A 72 15.01 16.46 3.26
C LEU A 72 16.53 16.39 3.44
N ALA A 73 17.09 17.17 4.34
CA ALA A 73 18.52 17.16 4.62
C ALA A 73 18.96 15.82 5.23
N GLU A 74 18.24 15.33 6.25
CA GLU A 74 18.48 14.02 6.88
C GLU A 74 18.27 12.86 5.90
N LEU A 75 17.20 12.90 5.09
CA LEU A 75 16.97 11.90 4.06
C LEU A 75 18.15 11.84 3.10
N ASN A 76 18.62 12.99 2.60
CA ASN A 76 19.73 13.02 1.64
C ASN A 76 21.07 12.60 2.27
N GLN A 77 21.30 12.98 3.53
CA GLN A 77 22.48 12.58 4.28
C GLN A 77 22.54 11.08 4.53
N HIS A 78 21.39 10.44 4.78
CA HIS A 78 21.30 9.05 5.21
C HIS A 78 20.62 8.11 4.19
N ARG A 79 20.45 8.55 2.94
CA ARG A 79 19.69 7.83 1.90
C ARG A 79 20.11 6.37 1.74
N ASP A 80 21.39 6.08 1.69
CA ASP A 80 21.90 4.72 1.51
C ASP A 80 21.65 3.84 2.74
N ALA A 81 21.87 4.38 3.93
CA ALA A 81 21.63 3.68 5.19
C ALA A 81 20.13 3.41 5.40
N LEU A 82 19.27 4.39 5.05
CA LEU A 82 17.81 4.22 5.04
C LEU A 82 17.37 3.11 4.07
N ASN A 83 17.90 3.12 2.84
CA ASN A 83 17.61 2.07 1.86
C ASN A 83 18.07 0.68 2.35
N GLN A 84 19.23 0.62 2.99
CA GLN A 84 19.74 -0.63 3.57
C GLN A 84 18.83 -1.12 4.72
N GLN A 85 18.40 -0.24 5.63
CA GLN A 85 17.50 -0.61 6.72
C GLN A 85 16.14 -1.07 6.20
N VAL A 86 15.57 -0.39 5.19
CA VAL A 86 14.33 -0.85 4.54
C VAL A 86 14.53 -2.23 3.91
N SER A 87 15.70 -2.53 3.31
CA SER A 87 15.99 -3.85 2.73
C SER A 87 16.03 -4.96 3.79
N GLN A 88 16.39 -4.64 5.03
CA GLN A 88 16.37 -5.61 6.14
C GLN A 88 14.96 -5.85 6.71
N LEU A 89 14.06 -4.87 6.51
CA LEU A 89 12.69 -4.90 7.02
C LEU A 89 11.66 -5.35 5.99
N LEU A 90 12.08 -5.51 4.71
CA LEU A 90 11.21 -5.85 3.59
C LEU A 90 11.88 -6.93 2.73
N ASP A 91 11.42 -8.17 2.85
CA ASP A 91 11.94 -9.32 2.11
C ASP A 91 10.87 -9.85 1.14
N LEU A 92 11.20 -9.87 -0.17
CA LEU A 92 10.35 -10.40 -1.23
C LEU A 92 11.00 -11.63 -1.86
N ARG A 93 10.21 -12.72 -1.95
CA ARG A 93 10.65 -13.98 -2.53
C ARG A 93 9.58 -14.53 -3.48
N ASP A 94 10.00 -15.07 -4.61
CA ASP A 94 9.15 -15.93 -5.43
C ASP A 94 9.62 -17.37 -5.35
N ALA A 95 8.73 -18.28 -4.98
CA ALA A 95 9.06 -19.70 -4.73
C ALA A 95 10.29 -19.90 -3.81
N GLY A 96 10.46 -19.00 -2.82
CA GLY A 96 11.58 -19.02 -1.88
C GLY A 96 12.87 -18.35 -2.37
N GLN A 97 12.95 -17.93 -3.63
CA GLN A 97 14.11 -17.24 -4.20
C GLN A 97 13.96 -15.71 -4.05
N PRO A 98 14.95 -14.99 -3.54
CA PRO A 98 14.92 -13.55 -3.44
C PRO A 98 14.95 -12.92 -4.83
N GLY A 99 14.26 -11.79 -5.00
CA GLY A 99 14.31 -10.98 -6.21
C GLY A 99 15.57 -10.11 -6.26
N GLU A 100 16.10 -9.89 -7.46
CA GLU A 100 17.12 -8.89 -7.71
C GLU A 100 16.52 -7.49 -7.57
N LEU A 101 17.06 -6.66 -6.69
CA LEU A 101 16.64 -5.27 -6.53
C LEU A 101 17.20 -4.42 -7.66
N LEU A 102 16.34 -4.01 -8.60
CA LEU A 102 16.75 -3.18 -9.76
C LEU A 102 16.66 -1.68 -9.48
N PHE A 103 15.71 -1.28 -8.64
CA PHE A 103 15.45 0.12 -8.34
C PHE A 103 15.04 0.26 -6.88
N ALA A 104 15.59 1.28 -6.21
CA ALA A 104 15.20 1.69 -4.87
C ALA A 104 15.22 3.20 -4.76
N ASP A 105 14.11 3.79 -4.34
CA ASP A 105 14.04 5.22 -4.03
C ASP A 105 13.18 5.46 -2.80
N LEU A 106 13.44 6.62 -2.16
CA LEU A 106 12.76 7.11 -0.98
C LEU A 106 12.27 8.52 -1.26
N ILE A 107 10.97 8.74 -1.13
CA ILE A 107 10.33 10.02 -1.41
C ILE A 107 9.71 10.58 -0.14
N ILE A 108 9.98 11.85 0.12
CA ILE A 108 9.23 12.63 1.11
C ILE A 108 7.94 13.12 0.44
N PRO A 109 6.77 12.71 0.93
CA PRO A 109 5.52 13.31 0.49
C PRO A 109 5.51 14.81 0.83
N HIS A 110 4.79 15.62 0.06
CA HIS A 110 4.62 17.10 0.24
C HIS A 110 5.79 18.01 -0.22
N LEU A 111 6.81 17.53 -0.87
CA LEU A 111 7.89 18.39 -1.40
C LEU A 111 7.42 19.48 -2.39
N HIS A 112 6.19 19.38 -2.89
CA HIS A 112 5.59 20.34 -3.84
C HIS A 112 4.62 21.32 -3.20
N ASP A 113 4.37 21.22 -1.89
CA ASP A 113 3.55 22.17 -1.16
C ASP A 113 4.46 23.29 -0.60
N PRO A 114 4.37 24.52 -1.11
CA PRO A 114 5.22 25.62 -0.64
C PRO A 114 4.98 26.00 0.83
N ASP A 115 3.82 25.61 1.39
CA ASP A 115 3.45 25.84 2.80
C ASP A 115 3.73 24.62 3.69
N ALA A 116 4.16 23.48 3.12
CA ALA A 116 4.48 22.28 3.88
C ALA A 116 5.78 22.45 4.66
N LYS A 117 5.79 21.92 5.89
CA LYS A 117 7.05 21.80 6.63
C LYS A 117 8.03 20.93 5.84
N PRO A 118 9.33 21.27 5.80
CA PRO A 118 10.35 20.51 5.07
C PRO A 118 10.67 19.15 5.70
N ALA A 119 9.84 18.66 6.62
CA ALA A 119 9.99 17.39 7.33
C ALA A 119 8.68 16.62 7.38
N THR A 120 8.74 15.30 7.40
CA THR A 120 7.60 14.40 7.34
C THR A 120 7.68 13.27 8.37
N GLY A 121 6.51 12.84 8.88
CA GLY A 121 6.39 11.66 9.75
C GLY A 121 6.36 10.32 9.00
N GLN A 122 6.39 10.35 7.64
CA GLN A 122 6.37 9.15 6.81
C GLN A 122 7.15 9.36 5.52
N ILE A 123 7.73 8.29 5.00
CA ILE A 123 8.37 8.27 3.68
C ILE A 123 7.67 7.27 2.77
N VAL A 124 7.70 7.54 1.48
CA VAL A 124 7.25 6.59 0.47
C VAL A 124 8.46 5.83 -0.05
N VAL A 125 8.47 4.53 0.17
CA VAL A 125 9.45 3.59 -0.33
C VAL A 125 8.98 3.08 -1.68
N MET A 126 9.82 3.23 -2.70
CA MET A 126 9.59 2.70 -4.04
C MET A 126 10.66 1.70 -4.39
N ARG A 127 10.29 0.49 -4.80
CA ARG A 127 11.23 -0.57 -5.17
C ARG A 127 10.74 -1.35 -6.37
N THR A 128 11.69 -1.83 -7.17
CA THR A 128 11.43 -2.77 -8.25
C THR A 128 12.35 -3.96 -8.08
N TYR A 129 11.73 -5.14 -8.03
CA TYR A 129 12.44 -6.41 -7.97
C TYR A 129 12.21 -7.20 -9.26
N ARG A 130 13.20 -8.00 -9.66
CA ARG A 130 13.12 -8.89 -10.83
C ARG A 130 13.53 -10.30 -10.47
N TRP A 131 12.91 -11.25 -11.13
CA TRP A 131 13.30 -12.68 -11.14
C TRP A 131 13.60 -13.11 -12.58
N GLY A 132 14.30 -14.22 -12.77
CA GLY A 132 14.62 -14.74 -14.11
C GLY A 132 13.44 -15.37 -14.86
N ALA A 133 12.25 -15.43 -14.24
CA ALA A 133 11.03 -16.01 -14.79
C ALA A 133 9.80 -15.27 -14.25
N PRO A 134 8.61 -15.41 -14.90
CA PRO A 134 7.39 -14.77 -14.43
C PRO A 134 7.04 -15.17 -12.99
N VAL A 135 6.73 -14.17 -12.16
CA VAL A 135 6.40 -14.31 -10.74
C VAL A 135 5.11 -15.08 -10.56
N GLN A 136 5.13 -16.16 -9.79
CA GLN A 136 3.98 -17.05 -9.61
C GLN A 136 3.50 -17.17 -8.16
N SER A 137 4.40 -17.01 -7.19
CA SER A 137 4.18 -17.36 -5.79
C SER A 137 4.88 -16.38 -4.87
N LEU A 138 4.57 -15.09 -5.05
CA LEU A 138 5.20 -14.03 -4.30
C LEU A 138 4.88 -14.14 -2.80
N THR A 139 5.91 -14.22 -2.00
CA THR A 139 5.86 -14.11 -0.55
C THR A 139 6.53 -12.81 -0.14
N LEU A 140 5.88 -12.05 0.72
CA LEU A 140 6.40 -10.85 1.33
C LEU A 140 6.47 -11.06 2.84
N ASP A 141 7.65 -10.86 3.43
CA ASP A 141 7.82 -10.60 4.86
C ASP A 141 8.13 -9.11 5.06
N ALA A 142 7.28 -8.43 5.79
CA ALA A 142 7.42 -7.01 6.07
C ALA A 142 7.36 -6.76 7.58
N ARG A 143 8.40 -6.09 8.11
CA ARG A 143 8.53 -5.74 9.53
C ARG A 143 8.54 -4.23 9.72
N LEU A 144 7.61 -3.56 9.03
CA LEU A 144 7.47 -2.10 8.96
C LEU A 144 6.33 -1.62 9.90
N PHE A 145 6.36 -2.07 11.16
CA PHE A 145 5.34 -1.81 12.17
C PHE A 145 5.92 -1.09 13.39
N ASN A 146 5.10 -0.29 14.05
CA ASN A 146 5.36 0.28 15.37
C ASN A 146 4.05 0.39 16.17
N GLY A 147 4.10 1.01 17.38
CA GLY A 147 2.91 1.18 18.20
C GLY A 147 1.83 2.06 17.58
N ASP A 148 2.22 3.07 16.80
CA ASP A 148 1.31 4.02 16.15
C ASP A 148 0.78 3.48 14.81
N THR A 149 1.55 2.57 14.18
CA THR A 149 1.17 1.90 12.94
C THR A 149 1.32 0.39 13.11
N PRO A 150 0.35 -0.26 13.79
CA PRO A 150 0.45 -1.67 14.16
C PRO A 150 0.21 -2.64 12.99
N ALA A 151 -0.29 -2.12 11.86
CA ALA A 151 -0.58 -2.92 10.69
C ALA A 151 -0.15 -2.20 9.40
N LEU A 152 0.29 -3.00 8.43
CA LEU A 152 0.58 -2.59 7.05
C LEU A 152 -0.50 -3.16 6.13
N MET A 153 -1.32 -2.28 5.55
CA MET A 153 -2.35 -2.65 4.58
C MET A 153 -1.75 -2.65 3.18
N LEU A 154 -1.71 -3.81 2.54
CA LEU A 154 -1.14 -3.99 1.22
C LEU A 154 -2.18 -4.43 0.21
N ARG A 155 -2.19 -3.76 -0.94
CA ARG A 155 -2.93 -4.20 -2.11
C ARG A 155 -1.98 -4.77 -3.15
N ALA A 156 -2.09 -6.06 -3.43
CA ALA A 156 -1.37 -6.72 -4.52
C ALA A 156 -2.24 -6.84 -5.77
N VAL A 157 -1.63 -6.66 -6.95
CA VAL A 157 -2.30 -6.76 -8.25
C VAL A 157 -1.45 -7.62 -9.18
N GLN A 158 -2.09 -8.60 -9.84
CA GLN A 158 -1.50 -9.47 -10.86
C GLN A 158 -2.49 -9.66 -12.01
N GLY A 159 -2.27 -8.97 -13.13
CA GLY A 159 -3.26 -8.91 -14.21
C GLY A 159 -4.58 -8.32 -13.72
N GLU A 160 -5.67 -9.07 -13.86
CA GLU A 160 -7.01 -8.69 -13.37
C GLU A 160 -7.27 -9.11 -11.92
N ARG A 161 -6.38 -9.90 -11.32
CA ARG A 161 -6.51 -10.35 -9.93
C ARG A 161 -6.01 -9.29 -8.96
N SER A 162 -6.74 -9.06 -7.89
CA SER A 162 -6.28 -8.20 -6.79
C SER A 162 -6.56 -8.86 -5.44
N GLU A 163 -5.65 -8.67 -4.51
CA GLU A 163 -5.74 -9.17 -3.14
C GLU A 163 -5.35 -8.06 -2.18
N VAL A 164 -6.08 -7.92 -1.07
CA VAL A 164 -5.76 -6.96 -0.01
C VAL A 164 -5.48 -7.75 1.26
N VAL A 165 -4.36 -7.44 1.91
CA VAL A 165 -3.92 -8.09 3.14
C VAL A 165 -3.49 -7.06 4.18
N ALA A 166 -3.77 -7.36 5.45
CA ALA A 166 -3.20 -6.66 6.59
C ALA A 166 -2.07 -7.51 7.18
N LEU A 167 -0.86 -6.98 7.19
CA LEU A 167 0.29 -7.54 7.91
C LEU A 167 0.43 -6.83 9.25
N SER A 168 0.95 -7.54 10.25
CA SER A 168 1.20 -7.02 11.59
C SER A 168 2.41 -7.71 12.21
N ALA A 169 2.88 -7.27 13.36
CA ALA A 169 3.99 -7.90 14.05
C ALA A 169 3.73 -9.38 14.38
N ALA A 170 2.47 -9.77 14.62
CA ALA A 170 2.09 -11.16 14.85
C ALA A 170 1.98 -11.99 13.54
N ARG A 171 1.85 -11.31 12.40
CA ARG A 171 1.73 -11.93 11.07
C ARG A 171 2.42 -11.03 10.05
N SER A 172 3.74 -11.06 10.01
CA SER A 172 4.57 -10.24 9.13
C SER A 172 4.67 -10.79 7.71
N GLU A 173 4.39 -12.08 7.52
CA GLU A 173 4.53 -12.77 6.24
C GLU A 173 3.19 -13.07 5.58
N HIS A 174 3.13 -12.89 4.26
CA HIS A 174 2.00 -13.29 3.43
C HIS A 174 2.43 -13.76 2.05
N ARG A 175 1.79 -14.85 1.58
CA ARG A 175 1.94 -15.38 0.22
C ARG A 175 0.75 -14.96 -0.63
N PHE A 176 1.03 -14.13 -1.62
CA PHE A 176 0.02 -13.59 -2.54
C PHE A 176 -0.39 -14.60 -3.60
N PHE A 177 -1.66 -14.53 -4.00
CA PHE A 177 -2.25 -15.29 -5.12
C PHE A 177 -1.96 -16.80 -5.05
N ALA A 178 -1.99 -17.37 -3.83
CA ALA A 178 -1.81 -18.81 -3.63
C ALA A 178 -2.75 -19.60 -4.56
N GLY A 179 -2.21 -20.64 -5.20
CA GLY A 179 -2.98 -21.48 -6.11
C GLY A 179 -4.17 -22.15 -5.40
N PRO A 180 -5.21 -22.59 -6.15
CA PRO A 180 -6.43 -23.15 -5.58
C PRO A 180 -6.16 -24.35 -4.68
N LEU A 181 -5.16 -25.19 -5.00
CA LEU A 181 -4.80 -26.33 -4.18
C LEU A 181 -4.20 -25.92 -2.83
N ALA A 182 -3.29 -24.93 -2.81
CA ALA A 182 -2.73 -24.39 -1.57
C ALA A 182 -3.79 -23.71 -0.72
N THR A 183 -4.70 -22.99 -1.34
CA THR A 183 -5.86 -22.37 -0.69
C THR A 183 -6.77 -23.45 -0.08
N PHE A 184 -7.08 -24.51 -0.82
CA PHE A 184 -7.88 -25.64 -0.34
C PHE A 184 -7.23 -26.33 0.86
N GLN A 185 -5.94 -26.68 0.75
CA GLN A 185 -5.20 -27.29 1.86
C GLN A 185 -5.22 -26.44 3.12
N ARG A 186 -5.05 -25.12 2.98
CA ARG A 186 -5.12 -24.19 4.11
C ARG A 186 -6.50 -24.17 4.76
N PHE A 187 -7.59 -24.17 3.96
CA PHE A 187 -8.95 -24.20 4.50
C PHE A 187 -9.26 -25.54 5.19
N VAL A 188 -8.78 -26.66 4.65
CA VAL A 188 -8.92 -27.97 5.30
C VAL A 188 -8.21 -28.00 6.65
N LEU A 189 -6.96 -27.49 6.72
CA LEU A 189 -6.22 -27.43 7.99
C LEU A 189 -6.90 -26.53 9.01
N LEU A 190 -7.30 -25.32 8.60
CA LEU A 190 -8.02 -24.37 9.49
C LEU A 190 -9.37 -24.94 9.97
N GLY A 191 -10.10 -25.62 9.07
CA GLY A 191 -11.35 -26.28 9.43
C GLY A 191 -11.14 -27.44 10.42
N ALA A 192 -10.12 -28.25 10.19
CA ALA A 192 -9.74 -29.33 11.10
C ALA A 192 -9.31 -28.78 12.49
N GLU A 193 -8.47 -27.74 12.50
CA GLU A 193 -8.05 -27.09 13.74
C GLU A 193 -9.26 -26.49 14.50
N HIS A 194 -10.17 -25.83 13.79
CA HIS A 194 -11.39 -25.27 14.37
C HIS A 194 -12.28 -26.34 15.00
N ILE A 195 -12.46 -27.49 14.32
CA ILE A 195 -13.26 -28.61 14.84
C ILE A 195 -12.58 -29.25 16.06
N LEU A 196 -11.24 -29.44 15.99
CA LEU A 196 -10.47 -30.07 17.07
C LEU A 196 -10.33 -29.17 18.30
N ALA A 197 -10.26 -27.84 18.10
CA ALA A 197 -10.21 -26.86 19.18
C ALA A 197 -11.58 -26.60 19.82
N GLY A 198 -12.67 -26.92 19.12
CA GLY A 198 -14.03 -26.74 19.62
C GLY A 198 -14.50 -27.96 20.43
N PHE A 199 -14.35 -27.93 21.75
CA PHE A 199 -14.81 -29.01 22.67
C PHE A 199 -16.28 -29.38 22.46
N ASP A 200 -17.12 -28.40 22.18
CA ASP A 200 -18.56 -28.59 21.93
C ASP A 200 -18.83 -29.38 20.65
N HIS A 201 -18.01 -29.17 19.61
CA HIS A 201 -18.10 -29.89 18.33
C HIS A 201 -17.66 -31.37 18.49
N LEU A 202 -16.65 -31.63 19.32
CA LEU A 202 -16.17 -32.97 19.59
C LEU A 202 -17.21 -33.78 20.42
N LEU A 203 -17.86 -33.14 21.38
CA LEU A 203 -18.94 -33.76 22.15
C LEU A 203 -20.15 -34.10 21.28
N PHE A 204 -20.52 -33.24 20.34
CA PHE A 204 -21.61 -33.49 19.40
C PHE A 204 -21.29 -34.71 18.48
N LEU A 205 -20.07 -34.81 17.96
CA LEU A 205 -19.64 -35.94 17.13
C LEU A 205 -19.61 -37.27 17.89
N LEU A 206 -19.43 -37.25 19.21
CA LEU A 206 -19.43 -38.47 20.05
C LEU A 206 -20.84 -38.93 20.41
N THR A 207 -21.88 -38.11 20.23
CA THR A 207 -23.26 -38.38 20.58
C THR A 207 -24.15 -38.77 19.39
N VAL A 208 -23.63 -38.74 18.17
CA VAL A 208 -24.27 -39.17 16.92
C VAL A 208 -23.62 -40.46 16.43
#